data_33bffd3b7a0611018a2f6ca128986d81
#
_entry.id   33bffd3b7a0611018a2f6ca128986d81
#
_cell.length_a   1.000
_cell.length_b   1.000
_cell.length_c   1.000
_cell.angle_alpha   90.00
_cell.angle_beta   90.00
_cell.angle_gamma   90.00
#
_symmetry.space_group_name_H-M   'P 1'
#
loop_
_entity.id
_entity.type
_entity.pdbx_description
1 polymer ?
#
loop_
_entity_poly.entity_id
_entity_poly.type
_entity_poly.pdbx_seq_one_letter_code
_entity_poly.pdbx_strand_id
1 'polypeptide(L)'
;MRSNNQQENKALTPMQKQAVLVCIVCALAALLTIGITLTMLKRGKSPTEQPGDSSIITPAPAPEGEEDISDHYQINETSSALLTGTADAGDAYQEQTLFIGDSNTVRLYANGLISLQQFCAKEGIGTSAALNEGIVTFKRDDNRYTIAQAVAKMKPRRVVIMLGTNDNGMNTEDFISNYTALVQAIQASYPYTDIIVNTVPPVPSNHSNYPNMDQTRIDDFNMALLTMCEQLGVKFLNSAEALKDANGYGNVDYYQSGDIHLKPAGLKVLLKYLRTHAYETEDRRPDTNNIPTRAEYTAKPSSAVEAPSSSETVSSSVVEEKTEYQADYRVDKTGGGSLTCGDESGKSLTVKVTSAAQSVT
;
A
#
# COMPACT_ATOMS: atom_id res chain seq x y z
N MET A 1 -19.62 -63.46 67.85
CA MET A 1 -18.29 -62.90 67.75
C MET A 1 -18.22 -62.00 66.48
N ARG A 2 -18.29 -60.64 66.68
CA ARG A 2 -18.17 -59.65 65.61
C ARG A 2 -16.76 -59.08 65.66
N SER A 3 -15.95 -59.29 64.65
CA SER A 3 -14.63 -58.67 64.48
C SER A 3 -14.80 -57.27 63.90
N ASN A 4 -14.42 -56.24 64.69
CA ASN A 4 -14.32 -54.87 64.23
C ASN A 4 -12.96 -54.63 63.55
N ASN A 5 -12.94 -54.44 62.22
CA ASN A 5 -11.77 -53.94 61.54
C ASN A 5 -11.82 -52.43 61.53
N GLN A 6 -11.12 -51.77 62.45
CA GLN A 6 -10.81 -50.34 62.35
C GLN A 6 -9.60 -50.15 61.43
N GLN A 7 -9.85 -49.59 60.26
CA GLN A 7 -8.81 -49.06 59.39
C GLN A 7 -8.36 -47.68 59.94
N GLU A 8 -7.14 -47.66 60.52
CA GLU A 8 -6.48 -46.42 60.92
C GLU A 8 -6.14 -45.59 59.69
N ASN A 9 -6.76 -44.44 59.52
CA ASN A 9 -6.37 -43.40 58.55
C ASN A 9 -5.05 -42.76 59.01
N LYS A 10 -3.89 -43.28 58.55
CA LYS A 10 -2.60 -42.63 58.76
C LYS A 10 -2.50 -41.33 57.96
N ALA A 11 -2.49 -40.19 58.66
CA ALA A 11 -2.26 -38.89 58.05
C ALA A 11 -0.89 -38.82 57.37
N LEU A 12 -0.86 -38.32 56.12
CA LEU A 12 0.36 -38.19 55.32
C LEU A 12 1.40 -37.28 56.02
N THR A 13 2.67 -37.68 55.97
CA THR A 13 3.79 -36.88 56.46
C THR A 13 3.98 -35.60 55.62
N PRO A 14 4.63 -34.55 56.14
CA PRO A 14 4.86 -33.32 55.40
C PRO A 14 5.54 -33.56 54.06
N MET A 15 6.48 -34.49 53.99
CA MET A 15 7.19 -34.87 52.75
C MET A 15 6.28 -35.57 51.72
N GLN A 16 5.35 -36.42 52.22
CA GLN A 16 4.34 -37.06 51.35
C GLN A 16 3.32 -36.06 50.80
N LYS A 17 2.94 -35.05 51.60
CA LYS A 17 2.08 -33.96 51.13
C LYS A 17 2.75 -33.13 50.02
N GLN A 18 4.04 -32.83 50.15
CA GLN A 18 4.78 -32.14 49.11
C GLN A 18 4.88 -32.97 47.81
N ALA A 19 5.18 -34.26 47.90
CA ALA A 19 5.23 -35.15 46.76
C ALA A 19 3.90 -35.26 46.04
N VAL A 20 2.78 -35.35 46.76
CA VAL A 20 1.42 -35.36 46.20
C VAL A 20 1.11 -34.01 45.48
N LEU A 21 1.51 -32.89 46.09
CA LEU A 21 1.30 -31.58 45.48
C LEU A 21 2.06 -31.44 44.14
N VAL A 22 3.30 -31.86 44.11
CA VAL A 22 4.13 -31.87 42.87
C VAL A 22 3.49 -32.74 41.78
N CYS A 23 3.02 -33.96 42.15
CA CYS A 23 2.34 -34.84 41.21
C CYS A 23 1.04 -34.22 40.65
N ILE A 24 0.27 -33.50 41.47
CA ILE A 24 -0.94 -32.81 41.02
C ILE A 24 -0.60 -31.67 40.03
N VAL A 25 0.43 -30.88 40.34
CA VAL A 25 0.86 -29.79 39.46
C VAL A 25 1.36 -30.33 38.10
N CYS A 26 2.14 -31.41 38.13
CA CYS A 26 2.61 -32.06 36.88
C CYS A 26 1.43 -32.64 36.08
N ALA A 27 0.47 -33.26 36.72
CA ALA A 27 -0.73 -33.79 36.06
C ALA A 27 -1.60 -32.69 35.42
N LEU A 28 -1.76 -31.56 36.10
CA LEU A 28 -2.49 -30.40 35.60
C LEU A 28 -1.75 -29.76 34.39
N ALA A 29 -0.43 -29.64 34.44
CA ALA A 29 0.36 -29.16 33.33
C ALA A 29 0.26 -30.08 32.11
N ALA A 30 0.31 -31.41 32.31
CA ALA A 30 0.15 -32.39 31.22
C ALA A 30 -1.27 -32.33 30.60
N LEU A 31 -2.31 -32.13 31.42
CA LEU A 31 -3.68 -31.98 30.92
C LEU A 31 -3.87 -30.68 30.14
N LEU A 32 -3.19 -29.59 30.52
CA LEU A 32 -3.21 -28.32 29.83
C LEU A 32 -2.51 -28.44 28.46
N THR A 33 -1.36 -29.10 28.38
CA THR A 33 -0.67 -29.33 27.10
C THR A 33 -1.45 -30.24 26.15
N ILE A 34 -2.11 -31.29 26.67
CA ILE A 34 -3.01 -32.17 25.89
C ILE A 34 -4.25 -31.39 25.42
N GLY A 35 -4.80 -30.50 26.24
CA GLY A 35 -5.93 -29.63 25.89
C GLY A 35 -5.58 -28.68 24.74
N ILE A 36 -4.40 -28.08 24.77
CA ILE A 36 -3.92 -27.17 23.72
C ILE A 36 -3.65 -27.92 22.41
N THR A 37 -3.01 -29.10 22.48
CA THR A 37 -2.78 -29.93 21.28
C THR A 37 -4.07 -30.47 20.67
N LEU A 38 -5.06 -30.85 21.48
CA LEU A 38 -6.36 -31.31 20.98
C LEU A 38 -7.22 -30.18 20.39
N THR A 39 -7.07 -28.95 20.88
CA THR A 39 -7.73 -27.77 20.28
C THR A 39 -7.09 -27.37 18.97
N MET A 40 -5.75 -27.50 18.82
CA MET A 40 -5.08 -27.28 17.54
C MET A 40 -5.41 -28.38 16.51
N LEU A 41 -5.50 -29.64 16.90
CA LEU A 41 -5.91 -30.75 16.03
C LEU A 41 -7.41 -30.69 15.62
N LYS A 42 -8.29 -30.11 16.44
CA LYS A 42 -9.70 -29.89 16.07
C LYS A 42 -9.92 -28.71 15.14
N ARG A 43 -8.97 -27.75 15.05
CA ARG A 43 -9.00 -26.68 14.08
C ARG A 43 -8.64 -27.12 12.65
N GLY A 44 -8.16 -28.35 12.48
CA GLY A 44 -7.81 -28.93 11.18
C GLY A 44 -8.92 -29.70 10.48
N LYS A 45 -10.18 -29.62 10.88
CA LYS A 45 -11.32 -30.22 10.15
C LYS A 45 -12.36 -29.18 9.85
N SER A 46 -12.45 -28.80 8.58
CA SER A 46 -13.45 -27.90 8.02
C SER A 46 -14.87 -28.32 8.35
N PRO A 47 -15.73 -27.40 8.75
CA PRO A 47 -17.17 -27.53 8.55
C PRO A 47 -17.57 -26.94 7.19
N THR A 48 -18.46 -27.64 6.54
CA THR A 48 -19.27 -27.37 5.38
C THR A 48 -19.69 -25.91 5.22
N GLU A 49 -19.63 -25.45 3.98
CA GLU A 49 -20.01 -24.16 3.41
C GLU A 49 -21.30 -23.55 3.97
N GLN A 50 -21.18 -22.28 4.39
CA GLN A 50 -22.21 -21.26 4.24
C GLN A 50 -21.56 -19.99 3.67
N PRO A 51 -22.18 -19.30 2.71
CA PRO A 51 -21.53 -18.21 1.98
C PRO A 51 -21.48 -16.94 2.82
N GLY A 52 -20.34 -16.72 3.45
CA GLY A 52 -19.91 -15.42 3.97
C GLY A 52 -18.58 -15.12 3.31
N ASP A 53 -18.56 -14.10 2.48
CA ASP A 53 -17.40 -13.66 1.68
C ASP A 53 -16.29 -13.14 2.60
N SER A 54 -15.55 -14.07 3.21
CA SER A 54 -14.24 -13.81 3.80
C SER A 54 -13.22 -14.38 2.84
N SER A 55 -12.85 -13.61 1.83
CA SER A 55 -11.76 -13.95 0.93
C SER A 55 -10.45 -14.02 1.74
N ILE A 56 -10.07 -15.22 2.15
CA ILE A 56 -8.69 -15.53 2.54
C ILE A 56 -7.84 -15.13 1.33
N ILE A 57 -7.02 -14.10 1.48
CA ILE A 57 -6.05 -13.70 0.45
C ILE A 57 -5.02 -14.82 0.41
N THR A 58 -5.14 -15.72 -0.57
CA THR A 58 -4.11 -16.70 -0.87
C THR A 58 -3.07 -16.00 -1.73
N PRO A 59 -1.79 -15.96 -1.32
CA PRO A 59 -0.72 -15.42 -2.15
C PRO A 59 -0.71 -16.08 -3.54
N ALA A 60 -0.41 -15.30 -4.57
CA ALA A 60 -0.27 -15.85 -5.92
C ALA A 60 0.92 -16.83 -5.97
N PRO A 61 0.88 -17.86 -6.84
CA PRO A 61 2.03 -18.74 -7.02
C PRO A 61 3.23 -17.91 -7.52
N ALA A 62 4.40 -18.24 -6.97
CA ALA A 62 5.65 -17.60 -7.34
C ALA A 62 6.17 -18.08 -8.71
N PRO A 63 6.93 -17.26 -9.44
CA PRO A 63 7.66 -17.67 -10.62
C PRO A 63 8.69 -18.77 -10.29
N GLU A 64 8.84 -19.77 -11.17
CA GLU A 64 9.85 -20.83 -10.99
C GLU A 64 11.29 -20.26 -11.09
N GLY A 65 12.13 -20.58 -10.11
CA GLY A 65 13.56 -20.23 -10.11
C GLY A 65 13.91 -18.93 -9.41
N GLU A 66 12.98 -18.30 -8.73
CA GLU A 66 13.18 -17.08 -7.94
C GLU A 66 13.63 -17.43 -6.50
N GLU A 67 14.50 -16.60 -5.92
CA GLU A 67 14.91 -16.75 -4.52
C GLU A 67 13.70 -16.51 -3.61
N ASP A 68 13.49 -17.39 -2.63
CA ASP A 68 12.45 -17.25 -1.62
C ASP A 68 12.94 -16.36 -0.48
N ILE A 69 12.35 -15.19 -0.36
CA ILE A 69 12.59 -14.21 0.73
C ILE A 69 11.37 -14.03 1.63
N SER A 70 10.36 -14.89 1.52
CA SER A 70 9.09 -14.77 2.25
C SER A 70 9.26 -14.70 3.76
N ASP A 71 10.30 -15.39 4.30
CA ASP A 71 10.62 -15.39 5.72
C ASP A 71 11.24 -14.08 6.23
N HIS A 72 11.65 -13.17 5.35
CA HIS A 72 12.28 -11.91 5.75
C HIS A 72 11.26 -10.93 6.35
N TYR A 73 10.05 -10.86 5.79
CA TYR A 73 9.01 -9.93 6.23
C TYR A 73 8.24 -10.48 7.43
N GLN A 74 8.59 -10.04 8.63
CA GLN A 74 7.99 -10.48 9.89
C GLN A 74 7.43 -9.28 10.65
N ILE A 75 6.10 -9.13 10.68
CA ILE A 75 5.43 -8.07 11.43
C ILE A 75 4.85 -8.59 12.74
N ASN A 76 4.69 -7.70 13.71
CA ASN A 76 3.99 -8.00 14.95
C ASN A 76 2.46 -7.97 14.71
N GLU A 77 1.87 -9.13 14.47
CA GLU A 77 0.43 -9.28 14.24
C GLU A 77 -0.45 -8.89 15.45
N THR A 78 0.16 -8.78 16.64
CA THR A 78 -0.55 -8.36 17.85
C THR A 78 -0.46 -6.86 18.11
N SER A 79 0.20 -6.11 17.23
CA SER A 79 0.33 -4.66 17.33
C SER A 79 -1.01 -3.95 17.35
N SER A 80 -1.21 -3.05 18.29
CA SER A 80 -2.41 -2.22 18.36
C SER A 80 -2.49 -1.18 17.23
N ALA A 81 -1.39 -0.91 16.54
CA ALA A 81 -1.34 -0.05 15.37
C ALA A 81 -1.81 -0.75 14.11
N LEU A 82 -1.63 -2.09 14.02
CA LEU A 82 -1.99 -2.87 12.84
C LEU A 82 -3.50 -2.88 12.63
N LEU A 83 -3.94 -2.51 11.44
CA LEU A 83 -5.33 -2.67 11.03
C LEU A 83 -5.59 -4.13 10.65
N THR A 84 -6.66 -4.69 11.17
CA THR A 84 -7.09 -6.07 10.93
C THR A 84 -8.30 -6.11 10.00
N GLY A 85 -8.56 -7.29 9.42
CA GLY A 85 -9.65 -7.47 8.47
C GLY A 85 -11.02 -7.08 9.02
N THR A 86 -11.78 -6.32 8.24
CA THR A 86 -13.17 -5.89 8.49
C THR A 86 -14.06 -6.25 7.30
N ALA A 87 -15.37 -6.10 7.46
CA ALA A 87 -16.25 -6.04 6.30
C ALA A 87 -15.84 -4.88 5.36
N ASP A 88 -16.13 -4.99 4.06
CA ASP A 88 -15.84 -3.90 3.11
C ASP A 88 -16.62 -2.65 3.49
N ALA A 89 -15.92 -1.59 3.86
CA ALA A 89 -16.50 -0.31 4.27
C ALA A 89 -17.03 0.52 3.08
N GLY A 90 -16.87 0.03 1.85
CA GLY A 90 -17.43 0.58 0.64
C GLY A 90 -16.78 1.86 0.13
N ASP A 91 -17.38 2.40 -0.93
CA ASP A 91 -16.83 3.55 -1.64
C ASP A 91 -16.86 4.84 -0.79
N ALA A 92 -17.86 5.01 0.07
CA ALA A 92 -17.95 6.18 0.95
C ALA A 92 -16.76 6.30 1.91
N TYR A 93 -16.19 5.18 2.35
CA TYR A 93 -14.97 5.15 3.15
C TYR A 93 -13.78 5.66 2.34
N GLN A 94 -13.65 5.20 1.11
CA GLN A 94 -12.60 5.62 0.19
C GLN A 94 -12.75 7.11 -0.18
N GLU A 95 -13.96 7.59 -0.46
CA GLU A 95 -14.25 8.98 -0.82
C GLU A 95 -13.86 9.99 0.26
N GLN A 96 -13.93 9.61 1.52
CA GLN A 96 -13.54 10.42 2.67
C GLN A 96 -12.04 10.35 2.99
N THR A 97 -11.25 9.67 2.16
CA THR A 97 -9.82 9.44 2.36
C THR A 97 -8.98 10.33 1.43
N LEU A 98 -8.01 11.04 2.00
CA LEU A 98 -6.97 11.73 1.24
C LEU A 98 -5.76 10.80 1.10
N PHE A 99 -5.35 10.54 -0.13
CA PHE A 99 -4.19 9.70 -0.45
C PHE A 99 -2.94 10.56 -0.62
N ILE A 100 -1.96 10.32 0.21
CA ILE A 100 -0.65 11.01 0.23
C ILE A 100 0.40 10.02 -0.25
N GLY A 101 1.23 10.39 -1.21
CA GLY A 101 2.25 9.47 -1.68
C GLY A 101 3.07 9.93 -2.88
N ASP A 102 3.67 8.95 -3.52
CA ASP A 102 4.55 9.08 -4.67
C ASP A 102 3.85 8.71 -6.00
N SER A 103 4.63 8.21 -6.96
CA SER A 103 4.14 7.80 -8.29
C SER A 103 3.03 6.75 -8.26
N ASN A 104 2.99 5.82 -7.29
CA ASN A 104 1.87 4.87 -7.15
C ASN A 104 0.58 5.57 -6.77
N THR A 105 0.63 6.60 -5.93
CA THR A 105 -0.53 7.44 -5.61
C THR A 105 -0.92 8.32 -6.81
N VAL A 106 0.06 8.84 -7.57
CA VAL A 106 -0.23 9.53 -8.85
C VAL A 106 -0.99 8.60 -9.79
N ARG A 107 -0.61 7.32 -9.88
CA ARG A 107 -1.31 6.34 -10.71
C ARG A 107 -2.75 6.05 -10.24
N LEU A 108 -3.04 6.11 -8.94
CA LEU A 108 -4.44 6.04 -8.46
C LEU A 108 -5.30 7.14 -9.10
N TYR A 109 -4.79 8.37 -9.10
CA TYR A 109 -5.48 9.51 -9.72
C TYR A 109 -5.53 9.40 -11.25
N ALA A 110 -4.41 9.12 -11.89
CA ALA A 110 -4.32 9.02 -13.35
C ALA A 110 -5.22 7.92 -13.95
N ASN A 111 -5.47 6.84 -13.20
CA ASN A 111 -6.41 5.77 -13.60
C ASN A 111 -7.86 6.04 -13.16
N GLY A 112 -8.18 7.23 -12.66
CA GLY A 112 -9.55 7.59 -12.26
C GLY A 112 -10.08 6.81 -11.05
N LEU A 113 -9.19 6.19 -10.26
CA LEU A 113 -9.56 5.40 -9.07
C LEU A 113 -9.79 6.27 -7.84
N ILE A 114 -9.24 7.47 -7.84
CA ILE A 114 -9.48 8.52 -6.84
C ILE A 114 -9.68 9.86 -7.55
N SER A 115 -10.41 10.76 -6.92
CA SER A 115 -10.63 12.11 -7.43
C SER A 115 -9.44 13.04 -7.13
N LEU A 116 -9.34 14.17 -7.83
CA LEU A 116 -8.34 15.20 -7.54
C LEU A 116 -8.45 15.74 -6.10
N GLN A 117 -9.65 15.78 -5.53
CA GLN A 117 -9.86 16.22 -4.16
C GLN A 117 -9.34 15.20 -3.12
N GLN A 118 -9.18 13.94 -3.51
CA GLN A 118 -8.59 12.87 -2.68
C GLN A 118 -7.07 12.71 -2.88
N PHE A 119 -6.45 13.52 -3.74
CA PHE A 119 -5.10 13.35 -4.24
C PHE A 119 -4.12 14.36 -3.64
N CYS A 120 -3.03 13.87 -3.03
CA CYS A 120 -1.95 14.68 -2.47
C CYS A 120 -0.60 13.97 -2.70
N ALA A 121 -0.13 13.94 -3.95
CA ALA A 121 1.06 13.18 -4.29
C ALA A 121 1.87 13.86 -5.40
N LYS A 122 3.12 13.41 -5.56
CA LYS A 122 4.04 13.84 -6.63
C LYS A 122 4.93 12.66 -7.05
N GLU A 123 5.13 12.50 -8.34
CA GLU A 123 6.08 11.51 -8.89
C GLU A 123 7.49 11.72 -8.35
N GLY A 124 8.16 10.63 -8.00
CA GLY A 124 9.55 10.63 -7.54
C GLY A 124 9.78 11.28 -6.17
N ILE A 125 8.75 11.63 -5.41
CA ILE A 125 8.92 12.23 -4.10
C ILE A 125 9.31 11.16 -3.08
N GLY A 126 10.42 11.39 -2.36
CA GLY A 126 10.81 10.64 -1.18
C GLY A 126 10.37 11.34 0.11
N THR A 127 10.57 10.68 1.25
CA THR A 127 10.10 11.14 2.57
C THR A 127 10.68 12.50 2.97
N SER A 128 11.96 12.74 2.73
CA SER A 128 12.63 14.00 3.02
C SER A 128 12.00 15.19 2.27
N ALA A 129 11.72 15.02 0.98
CA ALA A 129 11.08 16.06 0.16
C ALA A 129 9.60 16.24 0.53
N ALA A 130 8.89 15.14 0.86
CA ALA A 130 7.49 15.16 1.25
C ALA A 130 7.21 16.02 2.48
N LEU A 131 8.17 16.13 3.41
CA LEU A 131 8.06 16.98 4.59
C LEU A 131 8.04 18.48 4.24
N ASN A 132 8.88 18.91 3.29
CA ASN A 132 9.22 20.32 3.10
C ASN A 132 8.77 20.91 1.76
N GLU A 133 8.55 20.08 0.75
CA GLU A 133 8.22 20.56 -0.58
C GLU A 133 6.73 20.94 -0.69
N GLY A 134 6.47 22.12 -1.26
CA GLY A 134 5.11 22.54 -1.61
C GLY A 134 4.65 21.84 -2.90
N ILE A 135 3.84 20.80 -2.77
CA ILE A 135 3.36 19.98 -3.89
C ILE A 135 1.88 20.17 -4.22
N VAL A 136 1.15 20.91 -3.38
CA VAL A 136 -0.29 21.05 -3.49
C VAL A 136 -0.65 22.49 -3.85
N THR A 137 -1.55 22.65 -4.82
CA THR A 137 -2.09 23.94 -5.25
C THR A 137 -3.62 23.92 -5.22
N PHE A 138 -4.22 25.08 -5.01
CA PHE A 138 -5.69 25.25 -5.00
C PHE A 138 -6.12 26.27 -6.06
N LYS A 139 -7.36 26.11 -6.57
CA LYS A 139 -7.92 27.09 -7.51
C LYS A 139 -7.99 28.48 -6.87
N ARG A 140 -7.60 29.50 -7.61
CA ARG A 140 -7.58 30.91 -7.16
C ARG A 140 -6.61 31.17 -5.97
N ASP A 141 -5.57 30.37 -5.86
CA ASP A 141 -4.53 30.51 -4.84
C ASP A 141 -3.17 30.19 -5.50
N ASP A 142 -2.31 31.19 -5.60
CA ASP A 142 -1.02 31.06 -6.28
C ASP A 142 0.06 30.40 -5.41
N ASN A 143 -0.28 30.13 -4.15
CA ASN A 143 0.66 29.49 -3.22
C ASN A 143 0.74 27.99 -3.45
N ARG A 144 1.93 27.45 -3.17
CA ARG A 144 2.16 26.00 -3.08
C ARG A 144 2.22 25.60 -1.61
N TYR A 145 1.58 24.52 -1.28
CA TYR A 145 1.41 24.03 0.08
C TYR A 145 2.15 22.72 0.28
N THR A 146 2.81 22.57 1.43
CA THR A 146 3.35 21.29 1.88
C THR A 146 2.18 20.32 2.16
N ILE A 147 2.49 19.03 2.29
CA ILE A 147 1.48 18.01 2.62
C ILE A 147 0.72 18.38 3.89
N ALA A 148 1.41 18.72 4.97
CA ALA A 148 0.80 19.07 6.25
C ALA A 148 -0.12 20.30 6.14
N GLN A 149 0.32 21.34 5.44
CA GLN A 149 -0.50 22.54 5.17
C GLN A 149 -1.73 22.20 4.31
N ALA A 150 -1.57 21.33 3.32
CA ALA A 150 -2.67 20.90 2.47
C ALA A 150 -3.71 20.10 3.25
N VAL A 151 -3.29 19.19 4.12
CA VAL A 151 -4.19 18.44 5.01
C VAL A 151 -5.02 19.39 5.87
N ALA A 152 -4.41 20.42 6.47
CA ALA A 152 -5.11 21.43 7.26
C ALA A 152 -6.16 22.20 6.46
N LYS A 153 -5.88 22.50 5.17
CA LYS A 153 -6.84 23.18 4.28
C LYS A 153 -7.94 22.24 3.77
N MET A 154 -7.61 21.00 3.47
CA MET A 154 -8.54 20.02 2.88
C MET A 154 -9.41 19.33 3.93
N LYS A 155 -9.01 19.33 5.18
CA LYS A 155 -9.77 18.79 6.32
C LYS A 155 -10.29 17.36 6.07
N PRO A 156 -9.46 16.41 5.60
CA PRO A 156 -9.92 15.06 5.29
C PRO A 156 -10.35 14.33 6.56
N ARG A 157 -11.32 13.39 6.42
CA ARG A 157 -11.72 12.52 7.52
C ARG A 157 -10.55 11.63 7.95
N ARG A 158 -9.83 11.10 6.96
CA ARG A 158 -8.60 10.32 7.13
C ARG A 158 -7.58 10.60 6.06
N VAL A 159 -6.33 10.34 6.37
CA VAL A 159 -5.25 10.31 5.39
C VAL A 159 -4.67 8.90 5.33
N VAL A 160 -4.30 8.45 4.14
CA VAL A 160 -3.49 7.26 3.90
C VAL A 160 -2.18 7.71 3.29
N ILE A 161 -1.06 7.40 3.95
CA ILE A 161 0.28 7.81 3.52
C ILE A 161 1.00 6.58 2.98
N MET A 162 1.44 6.65 1.72
CA MET A 162 2.17 5.59 1.02
C MET A 162 3.41 6.20 0.36
N LEU A 163 4.52 6.22 1.09
CA LEU A 163 5.83 6.74 0.69
C LEU A 163 6.91 5.73 1.03
N GLY A 164 8.03 5.78 0.34
CA GLY A 164 9.19 4.95 0.62
C GLY A 164 9.83 4.29 -0.60
N THR A 165 9.09 4.11 -1.69
CA THR A 165 9.64 3.56 -2.93
C THR A 165 10.86 4.35 -3.44
N ASN A 166 10.83 5.67 -3.30
CA ASN A 166 11.93 6.56 -3.71
C ASN A 166 13.03 6.72 -2.67
N ASP A 167 12.89 6.08 -1.50
CA ASP A 167 13.84 6.13 -0.39
C ASP A 167 14.68 4.83 -0.28
N ASN A 168 14.57 3.90 -1.25
CA ASN A 168 15.22 2.58 -1.19
C ASN A 168 16.74 2.63 -1.03
N GLY A 169 17.39 3.73 -1.40
CA GLY A 169 18.83 3.97 -1.16
C GLY A 169 19.15 4.52 0.24
N MET A 170 18.14 4.86 1.04
CA MET A 170 18.29 5.43 2.39
C MET A 170 18.47 4.31 3.43
N ASN A 171 19.14 4.57 4.55
CA ASN A 171 19.10 3.67 5.68
C ASN A 171 17.76 3.77 6.41
N THR A 172 17.38 2.72 7.13
CA THR A 172 16.07 2.63 7.79
C THR A 172 15.88 3.69 8.88
N GLU A 173 16.93 4.09 9.58
CA GLU A 173 16.87 5.10 10.65
C GLU A 173 16.52 6.48 10.09
N ASP A 174 17.21 6.92 9.03
CA ASP A 174 16.92 8.20 8.37
C ASP A 174 15.53 8.18 7.71
N PHE A 175 15.14 7.07 7.11
CA PHE A 175 13.81 6.89 6.54
C PHE A 175 12.72 7.08 7.60
N ILE A 176 12.82 6.39 8.73
CA ILE A 176 11.86 6.50 9.84
C ILE A 176 11.88 7.87 10.48
N SER A 177 13.06 8.51 10.61
CA SER A 177 13.16 9.89 11.12
C SER A 177 12.37 10.87 10.24
N ASN A 178 12.55 10.82 8.92
CA ASN A 178 11.81 11.65 7.97
C ASN A 178 10.30 11.36 7.99
N TYR A 179 9.92 10.08 8.03
CA TYR A 179 8.51 9.69 8.08
C TYR A 179 7.83 10.14 9.37
N THR A 180 8.51 9.98 10.50
CA THR A 180 8.06 10.47 11.82
C THR A 180 7.80 11.99 11.78
N ALA A 181 8.73 12.75 11.24
CA ALA A 181 8.58 14.19 11.12
C ALA A 181 7.37 14.59 10.25
N LEU A 182 7.13 13.87 9.15
CA LEU A 182 5.97 14.11 8.29
C LEU A 182 4.64 13.81 9.03
N VAL A 183 4.54 12.66 9.71
CA VAL A 183 3.35 12.29 10.48
C VAL A 183 3.07 13.32 11.58
N GLN A 184 4.11 13.72 12.34
CA GLN A 184 3.99 14.74 13.40
C GLN A 184 3.57 16.11 12.83
N ALA A 185 4.10 16.51 11.68
CA ALA A 185 3.70 17.76 11.01
C ALA A 185 2.21 17.73 10.61
N ILE A 186 1.70 16.58 10.13
CA ILE A 186 0.27 16.41 9.83
C ILE A 186 -0.56 16.48 11.11
N GLN A 187 -0.17 15.76 12.17
CA GLN A 187 -0.85 15.78 13.48
C GLN A 187 -0.93 17.21 14.05
N ALA A 188 0.18 17.95 13.97
CA ALA A 188 0.24 19.33 14.46
C ALA A 188 -0.61 20.29 13.62
N SER A 189 -0.65 20.11 12.30
CA SER A 189 -1.40 20.97 11.38
C SER A 189 -2.90 20.73 11.41
N TYR A 190 -3.34 19.46 11.58
CA TYR A 190 -4.75 19.08 11.62
C TYR A 190 -4.99 17.84 12.50
N PRO A 191 -5.16 18.02 13.82
CA PRO A 191 -5.25 16.89 14.77
C PRO A 191 -6.55 16.08 14.71
N TYR A 192 -7.48 16.46 13.84
CA TYR A 192 -8.80 15.85 13.72
C TYR A 192 -8.89 14.75 12.67
N THR A 193 -7.85 14.59 11.82
CA THR A 193 -7.80 13.54 10.82
C THR A 193 -7.27 12.24 11.42
N ASP A 194 -7.81 11.11 11.01
CA ASP A 194 -7.22 9.82 11.29
C ASP A 194 -6.04 9.58 10.35
N ILE A 195 -4.91 9.14 10.88
CA ILE A 195 -3.70 8.88 10.09
C ILE A 195 -3.50 7.38 9.97
N ILE A 196 -3.40 6.91 8.74
CA ILE A 196 -3.08 5.53 8.37
C ILE A 196 -1.79 5.56 7.54
N VAL A 197 -0.77 4.90 8.01
CA VAL A 197 0.46 4.66 7.25
C VAL A 197 0.30 3.32 6.54
N ASN A 198 0.32 3.36 5.22
CA ASN A 198 0.30 2.15 4.40
C ASN A 198 1.72 1.65 4.17
N THR A 199 1.88 0.34 4.05
CA THR A 199 3.16 -0.24 3.63
C THR A 199 3.66 0.40 2.33
N VAL A 200 4.98 0.54 2.20
CA VAL A 200 5.64 0.72 0.91
C VAL A 200 5.26 -0.48 0.04
N PRO A 201 4.74 -0.28 -1.17
CA PRO A 201 4.39 -1.41 -2.04
C PRO A 201 5.60 -2.31 -2.29
N PRO A 202 5.44 -3.65 -2.29
CA PRO A 202 6.50 -4.55 -2.65
C PRO A 202 6.94 -4.33 -4.09
N VAL A 203 8.15 -4.74 -4.43
CA VAL A 203 8.64 -4.71 -5.81
C VAL A 203 8.68 -6.13 -6.39
N PRO A 204 8.32 -6.32 -7.66
CA PRO A 204 8.37 -7.63 -8.29
C PRO A 204 9.84 -8.03 -8.53
N SER A 205 10.14 -9.31 -8.57
CA SER A 205 11.48 -9.81 -8.85
C SER A 205 12.03 -9.39 -10.21
N ASN A 206 11.16 -9.22 -11.19
CA ASN A 206 11.51 -8.84 -12.57
C ASN A 206 11.57 -7.32 -12.83
N HIS A 207 11.99 -6.53 -11.84
CA HIS A 207 12.10 -5.06 -11.94
C HIS A 207 13.37 -4.56 -12.66
N SER A 208 13.64 -5.08 -13.85
CA SER A 208 14.90 -4.82 -14.61
C SER A 208 15.16 -3.35 -14.94
N ASN A 209 14.13 -2.51 -15.03
CA ASN A 209 14.27 -1.06 -15.25
C ASN A 209 14.70 -0.31 -13.98
N TYR A 210 14.67 -0.97 -12.82
CA TYR A 210 15.01 -0.41 -11.52
C TYR A 210 15.98 -1.33 -10.76
N PRO A 211 17.18 -1.60 -11.29
CA PRO A 211 18.10 -2.63 -10.80
C PRO A 211 18.64 -2.37 -9.39
N ASN A 212 18.45 -1.16 -8.86
CA ASN A 212 18.89 -0.79 -7.51
C ASN A 212 17.77 -0.96 -6.46
N MET A 213 16.58 -1.42 -6.85
CA MET A 213 15.52 -1.72 -5.90
C MET A 213 15.84 -3.03 -5.16
N ASP A 214 15.52 -3.05 -3.88
CA ASP A 214 15.76 -4.18 -3.00
C ASP A 214 14.51 -4.46 -2.17
N GLN A 215 13.89 -5.62 -2.38
CA GLN A 215 12.66 -6.00 -1.68
C GLN A 215 12.89 -6.20 -0.19
N THR A 216 14.06 -6.73 0.21
CA THR A 216 14.33 -6.94 1.65
C THR A 216 14.45 -5.60 2.38
N ARG A 217 14.99 -4.57 1.74
CA ARG A 217 15.00 -3.20 2.29
C ARG A 217 13.60 -2.60 2.39
N ILE A 218 12.74 -2.84 1.40
CA ILE A 218 11.32 -2.45 1.48
C ILE A 218 10.64 -3.11 2.67
N ASP A 219 10.93 -4.38 2.92
CA ASP A 219 10.41 -5.12 4.06
C ASP A 219 10.92 -4.56 5.40
N ASP A 220 12.22 -4.23 5.49
CA ASP A 220 12.80 -3.56 6.66
C ASP A 220 12.11 -2.21 6.95
N PHE A 221 11.85 -1.43 5.91
CA PHE A 221 11.10 -0.18 6.05
C PHE A 221 9.69 -0.43 6.59
N ASN A 222 8.98 -1.43 6.07
CA ASN A 222 7.62 -1.73 6.48
C ASN A 222 7.55 -2.24 7.92
N MET A 223 8.49 -3.05 8.37
CA MET A 223 8.60 -3.49 9.77
C MET A 223 8.88 -2.30 10.71
N ALA A 224 9.77 -1.41 10.31
CA ALA A 224 10.08 -0.20 11.07
C ALA A 224 8.92 0.80 11.10
N LEU A 225 8.14 0.92 10.00
CA LEU A 225 6.92 1.74 9.95
C LEU A 225 5.86 1.28 10.94
N LEU A 226 5.65 -0.04 11.10
CA LEU A 226 4.73 -0.55 12.11
C LEU A 226 5.14 -0.11 13.52
N THR A 227 6.42 -0.23 13.85
CA THR A 227 6.96 0.22 15.15
C THR A 227 6.79 1.73 15.34
N MET A 228 7.07 2.52 14.32
CA MET A 228 6.83 3.97 14.33
C MET A 228 5.34 4.30 14.55
N CYS A 229 4.43 3.58 13.91
CA CYS A 229 2.99 3.80 14.08
C CYS A 229 2.54 3.55 15.52
N GLU A 230 3.06 2.50 16.17
CA GLU A 230 2.81 2.25 17.59
C GLU A 230 3.26 3.42 18.47
N GLN A 231 4.47 3.92 18.24
CA GLN A 231 5.04 5.03 19.01
C GLN A 231 4.27 6.34 18.82
N LEU A 232 3.76 6.61 17.63
CA LEU A 232 3.03 7.83 17.30
C LEU A 232 1.52 7.74 17.55
N GLY A 233 1.00 6.56 17.90
CA GLY A 233 -0.44 6.33 18.09
C GLY A 233 -1.25 6.48 16.81
N VAL A 234 -0.67 6.19 15.65
CA VAL A 234 -1.33 6.16 14.34
C VAL A 234 -1.52 4.72 13.86
N LYS A 235 -2.30 4.51 12.80
CA LYS A 235 -2.60 3.16 12.30
C LYS A 235 -1.67 2.75 11.17
N PHE A 236 -1.44 1.45 11.06
CA PHE A 236 -0.64 0.81 10.02
C PHE A 236 -1.51 -0.11 9.17
N LEU A 237 -1.45 0.03 7.85
CA LEU A 237 -2.17 -0.78 6.87
C LEU A 237 -1.18 -1.66 6.12
N ASN A 238 -1.24 -2.98 6.35
CA ASN A 238 -0.32 -3.95 5.74
C ASN A 238 -0.76 -4.39 4.34
N SER A 239 -0.97 -3.45 3.41
CA SER A 239 -1.41 -3.82 2.06
C SER A 239 -0.38 -4.63 1.26
N ALA A 240 0.88 -4.69 1.72
CA ALA A 240 1.92 -5.51 1.10
C ALA A 240 1.54 -7.00 1.06
N GLU A 241 0.84 -7.52 2.07
CA GLU A 241 0.44 -8.93 2.09
C GLU A 241 -0.52 -9.32 0.94
N ALA A 242 -1.34 -8.36 0.48
CA ALA A 242 -2.23 -8.56 -0.65
C ALA A 242 -1.55 -8.35 -2.02
N LEU A 243 -0.37 -7.74 -2.02
CA LEU A 243 0.38 -7.41 -3.23
C LEU A 243 1.57 -8.33 -3.47
N LYS A 244 2.00 -9.09 -2.46
CA LYS A 244 3.12 -10.04 -2.56
C LYS A 244 2.70 -11.36 -3.20
N ASP A 245 3.67 -12.03 -3.78
CA ASP A 245 3.60 -13.44 -4.15
C ASP A 245 4.10 -14.36 -3.01
N ALA A 246 4.15 -15.67 -3.28
CA ALA A 246 4.56 -16.66 -2.29
C ALA A 246 6.05 -16.61 -1.95
N ASN A 247 6.92 -16.03 -2.80
CA ASN A 247 8.35 -15.85 -2.55
C ASN A 247 8.68 -14.54 -1.82
N GLY A 248 7.68 -13.71 -1.53
CA GLY A 248 7.87 -12.46 -0.79
C GLY A 248 8.08 -11.22 -1.67
N TYR A 249 8.12 -11.35 -3.00
CA TYR A 249 8.19 -10.24 -3.94
C TYR A 249 6.80 -9.72 -4.31
N GLY A 250 6.75 -8.57 -4.98
CA GLY A 250 5.50 -8.10 -5.58
C GLY A 250 5.00 -9.04 -6.67
N ASN A 251 3.73 -9.43 -6.61
CA ASN A 251 3.12 -10.29 -7.62
C ASN A 251 3.19 -9.63 -9.01
N VAL A 252 3.92 -10.25 -9.92
CA VAL A 252 4.17 -9.74 -11.28
C VAL A 252 2.90 -9.38 -12.06
N ASP A 253 1.77 -10.00 -11.74
CA ASP A 253 0.48 -9.68 -12.35
C ASP A 253 -0.06 -8.31 -11.95
N TYR A 254 0.48 -7.70 -10.92
CA TYR A 254 0.09 -6.36 -10.45
C TYR A 254 1.00 -5.25 -10.95
N TYR A 255 2.11 -5.58 -11.61
CA TYR A 255 3.13 -4.63 -12.07
C TYR A 255 3.27 -4.63 -13.58
N GLN A 256 3.81 -3.56 -14.13
CA GLN A 256 4.27 -3.54 -15.50
C GLN A 256 5.56 -4.33 -15.62
N SER A 257 5.79 -5.00 -16.76
CA SER A 257 6.98 -5.81 -16.95
C SER A 257 8.25 -4.96 -16.80
N GLY A 258 9.18 -5.43 -15.98
CA GLY A 258 10.44 -4.73 -15.69
C GLY A 258 10.30 -3.49 -14.81
N ASP A 259 9.12 -3.18 -14.29
CA ASP A 259 8.78 -1.94 -13.58
C ASP A 259 8.39 -2.23 -12.11
N ILE A 260 8.45 -1.18 -11.29
CA ILE A 260 8.06 -1.19 -9.87
C ILE A 260 6.69 -0.53 -9.63
N HIS A 261 6.06 -0.05 -10.67
CA HIS A 261 4.79 0.65 -10.58
C HIS A 261 3.60 -0.29 -10.76
N LEU A 262 2.62 -0.14 -9.88
CA LEU A 262 1.39 -0.92 -9.91
C LEU A 262 0.56 -0.60 -11.16
N LYS A 263 0.08 -1.66 -11.84
CA LYS A 263 -0.98 -1.59 -12.85
C LYS A 263 -2.35 -1.32 -12.20
N PRO A 264 -3.38 -0.96 -12.99
CA PRO A 264 -4.73 -0.81 -12.47
C PRO A 264 -5.25 -2.00 -11.65
N ALA A 265 -4.82 -3.22 -11.97
CA ALA A 265 -5.17 -4.42 -11.20
C ALA A 265 -4.63 -4.34 -9.76
N GLY A 266 -3.32 -4.10 -9.59
CA GLY A 266 -2.70 -3.96 -8.27
C GLY A 266 -3.22 -2.74 -7.49
N LEU A 267 -3.46 -1.61 -8.17
CA LEU A 267 -4.08 -0.42 -7.55
C LEU A 267 -5.49 -0.71 -6.99
N LYS A 268 -6.29 -1.53 -7.70
CA LYS A 268 -7.61 -1.96 -7.21
C LYS A 268 -7.51 -2.90 -6.02
N VAL A 269 -6.52 -3.80 -6.01
CA VAL A 269 -6.23 -4.67 -4.85
C VAL A 269 -5.90 -3.83 -3.63
N LEU A 270 -5.01 -2.83 -3.76
CA LEU A 270 -4.66 -1.91 -2.69
C LEU A 270 -5.88 -1.16 -2.15
N LEU A 271 -6.75 -0.62 -2.99
CA LEU A 271 -7.95 0.09 -2.56
C LEU A 271 -8.97 -0.86 -1.91
N LYS A 272 -9.11 -2.09 -2.43
CA LYS A 272 -9.95 -3.11 -1.80
C LYS A 272 -9.40 -3.46 -0.42
N TYR A 273 -8.09 -3.64 -0.29
CA TYR A 273 -7.45 -3.93 0.99
C TYR A 273 -7.70 -2.82 2.02
N LEU A 274 -7.59 -1.56 1.62
CA LEU A 274 -7.93 -0.41 2.47
C LEU A 274 -9.39 -0.48 2.98
N ARG A 275 -10.34 -0.81 2.11
CA ARG A 275 -11.76 -0.89 2.49
C ARG A 275 -12.09 -2.09 3.37
N THR A 276 -11.36 -3.19 3.21
CA THR A 276 -11.54 -4.42 4.03
C THR A 276 -10.69 -4.44 5.29
N HIS A 277 -9.92 -3.38 5.55
CA HIS A 277 -9.15 -3.14 6.79
C HIS A 277 -9.43 -1.72 7.28
N ALA A 278 -10.71 -1.39 7.34
CA ALA A 278 -11.15 -0.04 7.63
C ALA A 278 -10.86 0.37 9.07
N TYR A 279 -10.39 1.59 9.25
CA TYR A 279 -10.30 2.25 10.54
C TYR A 279 -11.46 3.22 10.69
N GLU A 280 -12.51 2.77 11.35
CA GLU A 280 -13.70 3.59 11.59
C GLU A 280 -13.66 4.15 13.01
N THR A 281 -13.77 5.45 13.12
CA THR A 281 -13.80 6.22 14.38
C THR A 281 -14.92 7.23 14.32
N GLU A 282 -15.18 7.93 15.40
CA GLU A 282 -16.04 9.10 15.40
C GLU A 282 -15.44 10.24 14.56
N ASP A 283 -16.27 10.95 13.79
CA ASP A 283 -15.82 12.13 13.05
C ASP A 283 -15.58 13.31 14.00
N ARG A 284 -14.34 13.63 14.28
CA ARG A 284 -13.92 14.68 15.20
C ARG A 284 -13.70 16.03 14.56
N ARG A 285 -13.92 16.16 13.24
CA ARG A 285 -13.68 17.41 12.51
C ARG A 285 -14.66 18.49 12.96
N PRO A 286 -14.18 19.63 13.47
CA PRO A 286 -15.07 20.68 14.02
C PRO A 286 -15.82 21.44 12.94
N ASP A 287 -15.25 21.54 11.73
CA ASP A 287 -15.82 22.25 10.59
C ASP A 287 -15.27 21.67 9.28
N THR A 288 -16.17 21.31 8.37
CA THR A 288 -15.86 20.83 7.02
C THR A 288 -16.32 21.79 5.92
N ASN A 289 -16.72 23.02 6.28
CA ASN A 289 -17.06 24.05 5.32
C ASN A 289 -15.81 24.70 4.73
N ASN A 290 -15.99 25.38 3.58
CA ASN A 290 -14.94 26.17 2.95
C ASN A 290 -13.66 25.40 2.58
N ILE A 291 -13.80 24.10 2.26
CA ILE A 291 -12.68 23.32 1.74
C ILE A 291 -12.31 23.83 0.35
N PRO A 292 -11.06 24.27 0.11
CA PRO A 292 -10.67 24.80 -1.18
C PRO A 292 -10.65 23.72 -2.26
N THR A 293 -11.07 24.08 -3.46
CA THR A 293 -10.98 23.18 -4.61
C THR A 293 -9.52 23.06 -5.07
N ARG A 294 -9.06 21.83 -5.28
CA ARG A 294 -7.74 21.57 -5.84
C ARG A 294 -7.59 22.18 -7.24
N ALA A 295 -6.44 22.77 -7.50
CA ALA A 295 -6.02 23.07 -8.86
C ALA A 295 -5.71 21.78 -9.62
N GLU A 296 -5.78 21.82 -10.95
CA GLU A 296 -5.42 20.67 -11.77
C GLU A 296 -3.99 20.21 -11.48
N TYR A 297 -3.80 18.89 -11.44
CA TYR A 297 -2.49 18.28 -11.37
C TYR A 297 -2.03 17.95 -12.79
N THR A 298 -0.96 18.55 -13.20
CA THR A 298 -0.30 18.19 -14.46
C THR A 298 0.85 17.24 -14.12
N ALA A 299 0.68 15.95 -14.40
CA ALA A 299 1.76 14.99 -14.30
C ALA A 299 2.91 15.42 -15.23
N LYS A 300 4.14 15.33 -14.75
CA LYS A 300 5.28 15.43 -15.65
C LYS A 300 5.21 14.21 -16.58
N PRO A 301 5.35 14.35 -17.90
CA PRO A 301 5.29 13.21 -18.78
C PRO A 301 6.33 12.17 -18.33
N SER A 302 5.86 11.06 -17.80
CA SER A 302 6.70 9.90 -17.54
C SER A 302 6.95 9.24 -18.87
N SER A 303 8.19 9.07 -19.25
CA SER A 303 8.57 8.23 -20.38
C SER A 303 8.02 6.82 -20.15
N ALA A 304 7.10 6.41 -21.04
CA ALA A 304 6.42 5.12 -21.12
C ALA A 304 5.21 4.90 -20.20
N VAL A 305 4.05 5.38 -20.65
CA VAL A 305 2.76 4.77 -20.31
C VAL A 305 2.17 4.26 -21.63
N GLU A 306 2.21 2.95 -21.85
CA GLU A 306 1.41 2.35 -22.92
C GLU A 306 -0.09 2.55 -22.62
N ALA A 307 -0.81 3.06 -23.61
CA ALA A 307 -2.26 3.19 -23.57
C ALA A 307 -2.93 1.80 -23.47
N PRO A 308 -4.09 1.69 -22.82
CA PRO A 308 -4.80 0.41 -22.71
C PRO A 308 -5.30 -0.02 -24.10
N SER A 309 -4.85 -1.19 -24.54
CA SER A 309 -5.44 -1.92 -25.67
C SER A 309 -6.85 -2.35 -25.30
N SER A 310 -7.87 -1.62 -25.76
CA SER A 310 -9.27 -2.08 -25.70
C SER A 310 -9.70 -2.52 -27.10
N SER A 311 -9.81 -3.83 -27.29
CA SER A 311 -10.63 -4.39 -28.34
C SER A 311 -12.03 -4.66 -27.80
N GLU A 312 -12.96 -3.77 -28.04
CA GLU A 312 -14.40 -4.09 -28.16
C GLU A 312 -15.07 -3.12 -29.10
N THR A 313 -15.60 -3.66 -30.15
CA THR A 313 -16.34 -3.04 -31.23
C THR A 313 -17.73 -2.64 -30.75
N VAL A 314 -18.08 -1.34 -30.76
CA VAL A 314 -19.47 -0.88 -30.94
C VAL A 314 -19.52 0.41 -31.77
N SER A 315 -20.47 0.41 -32.67
CA SER A 315 -20.77 1.28 -33.79
C SER A 315 -21.03 2.77 -33.45
N SER A 316 -20.45 3.61 -34.32
CA SER A 316 -20.90 4.91 -34.87
C SER A 316 -21.37 6.04 -33.92
N SER A 317 -20.53 7.07 -33.83
CA SER A 317 -20.85 8.45 -34.18
C SER A 317 -19.54 9.24 -34.39
N VAL A 318 -19.46 9.99 -35.46
CA VAL A 318 -18.25 10.71 -35.92
C VAL A 318 -17.96 11.85 -34.94
N VAL A 319 -16.84 11.73 -34.25
CA VAL A 319 -16.13 12.84 -33.59
C VAL A 319 -14.72 12.82 -34.20
N GLU A 320 -14.26 13.91 -34.74
CA GLU A 320 -12.89 14.05 -35.25
C GLU A 320 -11.90 13.86 -34.07
N GLU A 321 -11.26 12.73 -34.02
CA GLU A 321 -10.23 12.41 -33.05
C GLU A 321 -8.89 12.97 -33.53
N LYS A 322 -8.34 13.90 -32.76
CA LYS A 322 -7.01 14.46 -33.02
C LYS A 322 -5.98 13.45 -32.53
N THR A 323 -5.44 12.66 -33.45
CA THR A 323 -4.40 11.66 -33.13
C THR A 323 -3.04 12.37 -33.04
N GLU A 324 -2.42 12.37 -31.88
CA GLU A 324 -1.05 12.85 -31.67
C GLU A 324 -0.08 11.70 -31.90
N TYR A 325 0.85 11.88 -32.82
CA TYR A 325 1.93 10.91 -33.07
C TYR A 325 3.22 11.41 -32.45
N GLN A 326 3.88 10.59 -31.63
CA GLN A 326 5.24 10.84 -31.17
C GLN A 326 6.23 10.11 -32.09
N ALA A 327 7.17 10.85 -32.63
CA ALA A 327 8.30 10.29 -33.36
C ALA A 327 9.60 10.93 -32.88
N ASP A 328 10.53 10.11 -32.39
CA ASP A 328 11.88 10.53 -32.06
C ASP A 328 12.74 10.56 -33.34
N TYR A 329 13.15 11.75 -33.76
CA TYR A 329 14.10 11.89 -34.84
C TYR A 329 15.12 13.02 -34.59
N ARG A 330 16.32 12.86 -35.15
CA ARG A 330 17.35 13.88 -35.11
C ARG A 330 17.41 14.59 -36.47
N VAL A 331 17.34 15.92 -36.42
CA VAL A 331 17.54 16.75 -37.61
C VAL A 331 19.02 17.04 -37.72
N ASP A 332 19.62 16.77 -38.91
CA ASP A 332 21.01 17.09 -39.19
C ASP A 332 21.24 18.62 -39.25
N LYS A 333 22.41 19.05 -38.82
CA LYS A 333 22.76 20.48 -38.61
C LYS A 333 22.80 21.33 -39.88
N THR A 334 22.61 20.77 -41.06
CA THR A 334 22.95 21.42 -42.33
C THR A 334 21.78 21.76 -43.26
N GLY A 335 20.51 21.55 -42.84
CA GLY A 335 19.43 21.96 -43.76
C GLY A 335 18.03 21.64 -43.28
N GLY A 336 17.05 22.38 -43.74
CA GLY A 336 15.64 22.07 -43.54
C GLY A 336 15.28 20.77 -44.28
N GLY A 337 14.57 19.91 -43.59
CA GLY A 337 14.07 18.64 -44.10
C GLY A 337 12.56 18.49 -43.91
N SER A 338 11.97 17.54 -44.60
CA SER A 338 10.60 17.09 -44.32
C SER A 338 10.64 15.65 -43.89
N LEU A 339 9.96 15.34 -42.77
CA LEU A 339 9.73 13.99 -42.32
C LEU A 339 8.27 13.62 -42.59
N THR A 340 8.04 12.45 -43.17
CA THR A 340 6.71 11.92 -43.38
C THR A 340 6.60 10.65 -42.57
N CYS A 341 5.69 10.66 -41.58
CA CYS A 341 5.34 9.48 -40.81
C CYS A 341 3.99 8.98 -41.30
N GLY A 342 3.87 7.67 -41.52
CA GLY A 342 2.60 7.02 -41.87
C GLY A 342 2.26 5.94 -40.87
N ASP A 343 0.97 5.70 -40.63
CA ASP A 343 0.48 4.58 -39.88
C ASP A 343 0.04 3.41 -40.77
N GLU A 344 -0.28 2.27 -40.15
CA GLU A 344 -0.76 1.07 -40.88
C GLU A 344 -2.11 1.28 -41.56
N SER A 345 -2.82 2.37 -41.25
CA SER A 345 -4.10 2.75 -41.89
C SER A 345 -3.93 3.58 -43.17
N GLY A 346 -2.70 3.88 -43.55
CA GLY A 346 -2.36 4.67 -44.76
C GLY A 346 -2.50 6.18 -44.58
N LYS A 347 -2.72 6.69 -43.40
CA LYS A 347 -2.69 8.12 -43.07
C LYS A 347 -1.24 8.57 -42.90
N SER A 348 -0.87 9.69 -43.48
CA SER A 348 0.49 10.25 -43.40
C SER A 348 0.47 11.69 -42.88
N LEU A 349 1.42 12.02 -41.99
CA LEU A 349 1.69 13.37 -41.54
C LEU A 349 3.06 13.80 -42.07
N THR A 350 3.10 14.94 -42.73
CA THR A 350 4.39 15.53 -43.21
C THR A 350 4.70 16.76 -42.36
N VAL A 351 5.81 16.72 -41.63
CA VAL A 351 6.33 17.86 -40.85
C VAL A 351 7.50 18.48 -41.60
N LYS A 352 7.39 19.78 -41.90
CA LYS A 352 8.44 20.55 -42.57
C LYS A 352 9.23 21.34 -41.52
N VAL A 353 10.52 21.03 -41.38
CA VAL A 353 11.41 21.75 -40.47
C VAL A 353 12.14 22.83 -41.26
N THR A 354 12.00 24.09 -40.85
CA THR A 354 12.53 25.26 -41.55
C THR A 354 13.81 25.83 -40.93
N SER A 355 14.24 25.37 -39.76
CA SER A 355 15.52 25.73 -39.15
C SER A 355 16.06 24.66 -38.21
N ALA A 356 17.37 24.56 -38.08
CA ALA A 356 18.09 23.59 -37.27
C ALA A 356 17.99 23.85 -35.73
N ALA A 357 17.26 24.89 -35.29
CA ALA A 357 17.15 25.29 -33.89
C ALA A 357 15.79 24.93 -33.27
N GLN A 358 14.88 24.32 -34.01
CA GLN A 358 13.55 23.93 -33.48
C GLN A 358 13.51 22.43 -33.21
N SER A 359 13.42 22.06 -31.93
CA SER A 359 12.99 20.74 -31.55
C SER A 359 11.46 20.66 -31.67
N VAL A 360 10.97 19.72 -32.44
CA VAL A 360 9.54 19.39 -32.48
C VAL A 360 9.34 18.20 -31.52
N THR A 361 8.60 18.42 -30.46
CA THR A 361 8.11 17.38 -29.55
C THR A 361 6.73 16.94 -29.98
#